data_da27a0e887e20bd22ea26169773fbd40
#
_entry.id   da27a0e887e20bd22ea26169773fbd40
#
_cell.length_a   1.000
_cell.length_b   1.000
_cell.length_c   1.000
_cell.angle_alpha   90.00
_cell.angle_beta   90.00
_cell.angle_gamma   90.00
#
_symmetry.space_group_name_H-M   'P 1'
#
loop_
_entity.id
_entity.type
_entity.pdbx_description
1 polymer ?
#
loop_
_entity_poly.entity_id
_entity_poly.type
_entity_poly.pdbx_seq_one_letter_code
_entity_poly.pdbx_strand_id
1 'polypeptide(L)'
;MYNSIQYFLEYGTKKIEKNIKNLIAKDESFGQFALNLEEVLHELGRTICKEVLEDIDREIKNDKNRKKDWEVKRKDEIGTITTIFGKVEYERTYYKSKVSGIHRHLIDEFVGISQHERISEDVIIRALEEATDSSYKKTGRGVILTEELSKQTIMNMVKDVEEIKYKPNPLTEKMQVKRLYIEADEDHVSLQSGGTVMPRLVYVHEGIERIGQKRNKLKNVRYFGGIYQETEELWLEVAQYIDDTYDVENIEKIYLSGDGAVWIRQGLGWIVNSKFVLDKYHLKKYILKATGHVPELRQELKDAIDEADKEMLKEVYKRILSVTEEETKKESVQDARRYMLNNWDGIKIYETDKYDVVGCSAEGHVSHILSDRLSSRPMGWSKVCADRMTRLRIYRENGGKIIDLVLAKKEKEAKENKEILTKEIKERIQKNTNKTYNKSKYYNCSSVLDTGKTTSLYKGLKGLIYSEIA
;
A
#
# COMPACT_ATOMS: atom_id res chain seq x y z
N MET A 1 -31.92 13.55 21.12
CA MET A 1 -31.83 12.87 19.80
C MET A 1 -31.34 13.91 18.82
N TYR A 2 -30.41 13.57 17.93
CA TYR A 2 -29.93 14.49 16.90
C TYR A 2 -31.07 14.91 15.96
N ASN A 3 -31.07 16.17 15.53
CA ASN A 3 -32.09 16.70 14.61
C ASN A 3 -32.08 15.97 13.26
N SER A 4 -30.90 15.56 12.79
CA SER A 4 -30.74 14.75 11.59
C SER A 4 -31.45 13.40 11.69
N ILE A 5 -31.41 12.74 12.86
CA ILE A 5 -32.10 11.48 13.10
C ILE A 5 -33.62 11.70 13.19
N GLN A 6 -34.09 12.79 13.85
CA GLN A 6 -35.49 13.14 13.87
C GLN A 6 -36.02 13.45 12.47
N TYR A 7 -35.30 14.23 11.70
CA TYR A 7 -35.63 14.51 10.29
C TYR A 7 -35.72 13.23 9.46
N PHE A 8 -34.77 12.31 9.65
CA PHE A 8 -34.83 11.01 8.98
C PHE A 8 -36.05 10.19 9.36
N LEU A 9 -36.42 10.16 10.64
CA LEU A 9 -37.62 9.45 11.11
C LEU A 9 -38.92 10.08 10.53
N GLU A 10 -38.94 11.38 10.30
CA GLU A 10 -40.11 12.06 9.77
C GLU A 10 -40.21 12.06 8.22
N TYR A 11 -39.09 12.19 7.56
CA TYR A 11 -39.02 12.38 6.10
C TYR A 11 -38.29 11.24 5.39
N GLY A 12 -37.20 10.74 5.92
CA GLY A 12 -36.42 9.65 5.33
C GLY A 12 -37.21 8.33 5.29
N THR A 13 -37.94 8.03 6.37
CA THR A 13 -38.83 6.84 6.43
C THR A 13 -39.94 6.93 5.39
N LYS A 14 -40.52 8.11 5.15
CA LYS A 14 -41.53 8.32 4.11
C LYS A 14 -40.96 8.06 2.68
N LYS A 15 -39.71 8.46 2.44
CA LYS A 15 -39.03 8.14 1.19
C LYS A 15 -38.87 6.60 1.03
N ILE A 16 -38.45 5.93 2.09
CA ILE A 16 -38.31 4.46 2.12
C ILE A 16 -39.68 3.78 1.92
N GLU A 17 -40.72 4.22 2.63
CA GLU A 17 -42.07 3.70 2.47
C GLU A 17 -42.61 3.89 1.04
N LYS A 18 -42.33 5.04 0.40
CA LYS A 18 -42.68 5.28 -1.01
C LYS A 18 -41.98 4.29 -1.94
N ASN A 19 -40.67 4.08 -1.73
CA ASN A 19 -39.90 3.12 -2.51
C ASN A 19 -40.42 1.69 -2.32
N ILE A 20 -40.81 1.29 -1.08
CA ILE A 20 -41.44 0.00 -0.83
C ILE A 20 -42.79 -0.13 -1.57
N LYS A 21 -43.62 0.90 -1.55
CA LYS A 21 -44.90 0.91 -2.29
C LYS A 21 -44.70 0.75 -3.80
N ASN A 22 -43.75 1.47 -4.37
CA ASN A 22 -43.40 1.37 -5.80
C ASN A 22 -42.93 -0.07 -6.15
N LEU A 23 -42.10 -0.67 -5.28
CA LEU A 23 -41.65 -2.07 -5.46
C LEU A 23 -42.83 -3.05 -5.42
N ILE A 24 -43.76 -2.90 -4.45
CA ILE A 24 -44.95 -3.75 -4.32
C ILE A 24 -45.90 -3.57 -5.50
N ALA A 25 -46.06 -2.33 -5.99
CA ALA A 25 -46.88 -2.02 -7.18
C ALA A 25 -46.22 -2.51 -8.48
N LYS A 26 -45.01 -3.00 -8.44
CA LYS A 26 -44.17 -3.37 -9.61
C LYS A 26 -43.81 -2.19 -10.52
N ASP A 27 -43.88 -0.96 -10.02
CA ASP A 27 -43.45 0.25 -10.73
C ASP A 27 -41.93 0.37 -10.73
N GLU A 28 -41.24 -0.30 -9.79
CA GLU A 28 -39.78 -0.34 -9.68
C GLU A 28 -39.28 -1.78 -9.54
N SER A 29 -38.07 -2.07 -10.04
CA SER A 29 -37.39 -3.34 -9.79
C SER A 29 -36.78 -3.35 -8.37
N PHE A 30 -36.46 -4.53 -7.83
CA PHE A 30 -35.73 -4.65 -6.57
C PHE A 30 -34.36 -3.97 -6.62
N GLY A 31 -33.67 -4.00 -7.78
CA GLY A 31 -32.40 -3.29 -7.96
C GLY A 31 -32.57 -1.77 -7.84
N GLN A 32 -33.63 -1.19 -8.44
CA GLN A 32 -33.93 0.22 -8.31
C GLN A 32 -34.28 0.61 -6.88
N PHE A 33 -35.07 -0.20 -6.20
CA PHE A 33 -35.36 -0.02 -4.75
C PHE A 33 -34.09 0.02 -3.93
N ALA A 34 -33.12 -0.89 -4.16
CA ALA A 34 -31.85 -0.93 -3.42
C ALA A 34 -31.01 0.33 -3.66
N LEU A 35 -30.93 0.83 -4.91
CA LEU A 35 -30.24 2.08 -5.24
C LEU A 35 -30.89 3.30 -4.58
N ASN A 36 -32.22 3.39 -4.61
CA ASN A 36 -32.95 4.48 -3.96
C ASN A 36 -32.76 4.45 -2.42
N LEU A 37 -32.71 3.27 -1.83
CA LEU A 37 -32.43 3.11 -0.40
C LEU A 37 -31.02 3.56 -0.05
N GLU A 38 -30.03 3.21 -0.87
CA GLU A 38 -28.63 3.61 -0.69
C GLU A 38 -28.50 5.14 -0.69
N GLU A 39 -29.17 5.85 -1.62
CA GLU A 39 -29.18 7.32 -1.69
C GLU A 39 -29.76 7.95 -0.40
N VAL A 40 -30.87 7.40 0.12
CA VAL A 40 -31.49 7.88 1.35
C VAL A 40 -30.56 7.68 2.56
N LEU A 41 -29.82 6.58 2.63
CA LEU A 41 -28.86 6.31 3.69
C LEU A 41 -27.63 7.22 3.59
N HIS A 42 -27.17 7.54 2.38
CA HIS A 42 -26.09 8.50 2.17
C HIS A 42 -26.50 9.93 2.57
N GLU A 43 -27.74 10.35 2.29
CA GLU A 43 -28.29 11.64 2.76
C GLU A 43 -28.30 11.70 4.30
N LEU A 44 -28.72 10.63 4.96
CA LEU A 44 -28.66 10.53 6.42
C LEU A 44 -27.22 10.64 6.93
N GLY A 45 -26.27 9.92 6.32
CA GLY A 45 -24.84 9.97 6.69
C GLY A 45 -24.29 11.40 6.61
N ARG A 46 -24.53 12.11 5.50
CA ARG A 46 -24.11 13.52 5.33
C ARG A 46 -24.70 14.44 6.40
N THR A 47 -26.00 14.32 6.68
CA THR A 47 -26.66 15.17 7.67
C THR A 47 -26.19 14.91 9.08
N ILE A 48 -25.92 13.67 9.44
CA ILE A 48 -25.32 13.33 10.74
C ILE A 48 -23.90 13.90 10.85
N CYS A 49 -23.04 13.71 9.82
CA CYS A 49 -21.70 14.25 9.83
C CYS A 49 -21.71 15.79 10.01
N LYS A 50 -22.58 16.49 9.26
CA LYS A 50 -22.77 17.93 9.41
C LYS A 50 -23.14 18.30 10.84
N GLU A 51 -24.21 17.70 11.39
CA GLU A 51 -24.72 18.03 12.72
C GLU A 51 -23.68 17.78 13.81
N VAL A 52 -22.93 16.67 13.72
CA VAL A 52 -21.86 16.36 14.66
C VAL A 52 -20.75 17.41 14.63
N LEU A 53 -20.29 17.82 13.43
CA LEU A 53 -19.26 18.85 13.29
C LEU A 53 -19.73 20.19 13.87
N GLU A 54 -20.96 20.62 13.56
CA GLU A 54 -21.54 21.87 14.09
C GLU A 54 -21.77 21.82 15.59
N ASP A 55 -22.14 20.68 16.16
CA ASP A 55 -22.30 20.49 17.61
C ASP A 55 -20.95 20.58 18.32
N ILE A 56 -19.90 19.95 17.78
CA ILE A 56 -18.53 20.06 18.33
C ILE A 56 -18.06 21.52 18.30
N ASP A 57 -18.25 22.25 17.18
CA ASP A 57 -17.88 23.67 17.11
C ASP A 57 -18.64 24.51 18.16
N ARG A 58 -19.93 24.22 18.36
CA ARG A 58 -20.77 24.87 19.36
C ARG A 58 -20.27 24.60 20.78
N GLU A 59 -19.90 23.36 21.11
CA GLU A 59 -19.31 23.03 22.41
C GLU A 59 -17.96 23.72 22.62
N ILE A 60 -17.07 23.71 21.62
CA ILE A 60 -15.80 24.45 21.65
C ILE A 60 -16.06 25.95 21.88
N LYS A 61 -17.04 26.55 21.18
CA LYS A 61 -17.39 27.95 21.29
C LYS A 61 -17.87 28.33 22.69
N ASN A 62 -18.57 27.44 23.37
CA ASN A 62 -19.10 27.68 24.70
C ASN A 62 -18.12 27.35 25.84
N ASP A 63 -17.04 26.62 25.56
CA ASP A 63 -16.06 26.21 26.57
C ASP A 63 -15.40 27.41 27.26
N LYS A 64 -15.32 27.36 28.58
CA LYS A 64 -14.74 28.44 29.40
C LYS A 64 -13.23 28.55 29.26
N ASN A 65 -12.53 27.44 29.06
CA ASN A 65 -11.07 27.44 28.91
C ASN A 65 -10.68 28.02 27.53
N ARG A 66 -11.41 27.63 26.45
CA ARG A 66 -11.23 28.23 25.14
C ARG A 66 -11.36 29.77 25.22
N LYS A 67 -12.37 30.31 25.97
CA LYS A 67 -12.59 31.74 26.14
C LYS A 67 -11.41 32.48 26.81
N LYS A 68 -10.58 31.81 27.57
CA LYS A 68 -9.37 32.38 28.17
C LYS A 68 -8.29 32.62 27.12
N ASP A 69 -8.10 31.67 26.22
CA ASP A 69 -6.96 31.59 25.32
C ASP A 69 -7.26 32.06 23.90
N TRP A 70 -8.54 32.00 23.49
CA TRP A 70 -8.98 32.29 22.12
C TRP A 70 -10.13 33.30 22.07
N GLU A 71 -10.06 34.19 21.10
CA GLU A 71 -11.09 35.17 20.77
C GLU A 71 -11.80 34.80 19.47
N VAL A 72 -13.13 34.81 19.45
CA VAL A 72 -13.93 34.64 18.21
C VAL A 72 -13.72 35.83 17.30
N LYS A 73 -13.32 35.60 16.06
CA LYS A 73 -13.15 36.61 15.02
C LYS A 73 -14.30 36.62 14.01
N ARG A 74 -14.68 35.42 13.54
CA ARG A 74 -15.79 35.24 12.60
C ARG A 74 -16.58 34.02 13.02
N LYS A 75 -17.90 34.06 12.82
CA LYS A 75 -18.82 32.97 13.11
C LYS A 75 -19.40 32.46 11.80
N ASP A 76 -19.89 31.24 11.86
CA ASP A 76 -20.74 30.65 10.81
C ASP A 76 -20.04 30.66 9.42
N GLU A 77 -18.71 30.48 9.42
CA GLU A 77 -17.93 30.28 8.18
C GLU A 77 -18.17 28.87 7.65
N ILE A 78 -18.47 28.77 6.37
CA ILE A 78 -18.72 27.48 5.74
C ILE A 78 -17.41 26.72 5.57
N GLY A 79 -17.29 25.58 6.25
CA GLY A 79 -16.33 24.53 6.01
C GLY A 79 -16.89 23.50 5.04
N THR A 80 -16.03 22.83 4.30
CA THR A 80 -16.43 21.78 3.38
C THR A 80 -15.46 20.63 3.47
N ILE A 81 -15.97 19.41 3.66
CA ILE A 81 -15.22 18.15 3.62
C ILE A 81 -15.98 17.12 2.80
N THR A 82 -15.28 16.40 1.95
CA THR A 82 -15.83 15.28 1.19
C THR A 82 -15.58 13.97 1.92
N THR A 83 -16.64 13.25 2.26
CA THR A 83 -16.65 11.95 2.92
C THR A 83 -17.14 10.87 1.97
N ILE A 84 -17.10 9.59 2.36
CA ILE A 84 -17.73 8.50 1.57
C ILE A 84 -19.23 8.71 1.35
N PHE A 85 -19.89 9.49 2.20
CA PHE A 85 -21.30 9.86 2.02
C PHE A 85 -21.51 11.00 1.02
N GLY A 86 -20.43 11.64 0.55
CA GLY A 86 -20.43 12.81 -0.32
C GLY A 86 -19.99 14.07 0.40
N LYS A 87 -20.20 15.21 -0.26
CA LYS A 87 -19.80 16.53 0.23
C LYS A 87 -20.64 16.96 1.45
N VAL A 88 -19.95 17.28 2.54
CA VAL A 88 -20.52 17.82 3.78
C VAL A 88 -20.13 19.28 3.91
N GLU A 89 -21.12 20.17 3.94
CA GLU A 89 -20.95 21.60 4.21
C GLU A 89 -21.45 21.89 5.63
N TYR A 90 -20.60 22.48 6.48
CA TYR A 90 -20.88 22.73 7.88
C TYR A 90 -20.41 24.11 8.31
N GLU A 91 -21.09 24.70 9.29
CA GLU A 91 -20.74 25.99 9.87
C GLU A 91 -19.66 25.81 10.95
N ARG A 92 -18.64 26.67 10.92
CA ARG A 92 -17.53 26.65 11.88
C ARG A 92 -17.11 28.06 12.29
N THR A 93 -16.48 28.15 13.46
CA THR A 93 -16.04 29.41 14.06
C THR A 93 -14.55 29.64 13.85
N TYR A 94 -14.18 30.86 13.42
CA TYR A 94 -12.80 31.27 13.24
C TYR A 94 -12.29 32.03 14.47
N TYR A 95 -11.17 31.60 15.01
CA TYR A 95 -10.62 32.12 16.25
C TYR A 95 -9.27 32.79 16.03
N LYS A 96 -8.92 33.71 16.95
CA LYS A 96 -7.59 34.28 17.11
C LYS A 96 -7.07 33.95 18.51
N SER A 97 -5.87 33.40 18.60
CA SER A 97 -5.18 33.20 19.88
C SER A 97 -4.83 34.54 20.53
N LYS A 98 -5.19 34.71 21.78
CA LYS A 98 -4.85 35.91 22.57
C LYS A 98 -3.36 35.96 22.93
N VAL A 99 -2.70 34.79 22.94
CA VAL A 99 -1.30 34.67 23.32
C VAL A 99 -0.39 34.78 22.10
N SER A 100 -0.61 33.92 21.10
CA SER A 100 0.24 33.85 19.90
C SER A 100 -0.20 34.74 18.76
N GLY A 101 -1.47 35.22 18.76
CA GLY A 101 -2.06 35.97 17.66
C GLY A 101 -2.36 35.14 16.42
N ILE A 102 -2.18 33.80 16.47
CA ILE A 102 -2.45 32.88 15.37
C ILE A 102 -3.96 32.76 15.17
N HIS A 103 -4.39 32.54 13.93
CA HIS A 103 -5.79 32.38 13.56
C HIS A 103 -6.06 30.94 13.11
N ARG A 104 -7.18 30.33 13.60
CA ARG A 104 -7.55 28.94 13.32
C ARG A 104 -9.03 28.67 13.46
N HIS A 105 -9.48 27.57 12.84
CA HIS A 105 -10.73 26.91 13.17
C HIS A 105 -10.44 25.77 14.15
N LEU A 106 -10.84 25.92 15.42
CA LEU A 106 -10.50 24.94 16.47
C LEU A 106 -11.19 23.60 16.26
N ILE A 107 -12.35 23.58 15.60
CA ILE A 107 -13.03 22.35 15.22
C ILE A 107 -12.15 21.49 14.29
N ASP A 108 -11.51 22.10 13.29
CA ASP A 108 -10.67 21.37 12.34
C ASP A 108 -9.53 20.65 13.06
N GLU A 109 -8.87 21.34 14.02
CA GLU A 109 -7.83 20.70 14.84
C GLU A 109 -8.38 19.58 15.73
N PHE A 110 -9.59 19.75 16.26
CA PHE A 110 -10.22 18.77 17.14
C PHE A 110 -10.54 17.47 16.42
N VAL A 111 -11.03 17.56 15.17
CA VAL A 111 -11.39 16.38 14.36
C VAL A 111 -10.28 15.92 13.43
N GLY A 112 -9.09 16.52 13.48
CA GLY A 112 -7.93 16.11 12.68
C GLY A 112 -7.97 16.57 11.22
N ILE A 113 -8.79 17.56 10.86
CA ILE A 113 -8.82 18.14 9.52
C ILE A 113 -7.68 19.16 9.38
N SER A 114 -6.74 18.89 8.47
CA SER A 114 -5.61 19.78 8.20
C SER A 114 -6.06 21.04 7.47
N GLN A 115 -5.26 22.13 7.56
CA GLN A 115 -5.57 23.37 6.85
C GLN A 115 -5.65 23.12 5.33
N HIS A 116 -6.74 23.57 4.69
CA HIS A 116 -7.05 23.34 3.27
C HIS A 116 -7.37 21.91 2.89
N GLU A 117 -7.46 20.98 3.81
CA GLU A 117 -7.93 19.63 3.54
C GLU A 117 -9.42 19.66 3.14
N ARG A 118 -9.74 18.97 2.05
CA ARG A 118 -11.10 18.89 1.50
C ARG A 118 -11.64 17.48 1.38
N ILE A 119 -10.81 16.50 1.66
CA ILE A 119 -11.12 15.06 1.50
C ILE A 119 -10.74 14.37 2.81
N SER A 120 -11.70 13.68 3.40
CA SER A 120 -11.51 12.97 4.66
C SER A 120 -10.75 11.66 4.47
N GLU A 121 -10.21 11.11 5.55
CA GLU A 121 -9.39 9.90 5.55
C GLU A 121 -10.14 8.67 5.02
N ASP A 122 -11.42 8.54 5.29
CA ASP A 122 -12.27 7.43 4.81
C ASP A 122 -12.30 7.37 3.27
N VAL A 123 -12.37 8.52 2.60
CA VAL A 123 -12.28 8.61 1.15
C VAL A 123 -10.88 8.27 0.66
N ILE A 124 -9.84 8.77 1.35
CA ILE A 124 -8.44 8.48 0.99
C ILE A 124 -8.16 6.98 1.10
N ILE A 125 -8.59 6.35 2.21
CA ILE A 125 -8.44 4.91 2.44
C ILE A 125 -9.11 4.13 1.30
N ARG A 126 -10.40 4.38 1.04
CA ARG A 126 -11.15 3.71 -0.01
C ARG A 126 -10.56 3.94 -1.40
N ALA A 127 -10.10 5.16 -1.69
CA ALA A 127 -9.45 5.50 -2.95
C ALA A 127 -8.13 4.75 -3.15
N LEU A 128 -7.30 4.65 -2.12
CA LEU A 128 -6.03 3.92 -2.18
C LEU A 128 -6.26 2.42 -2.33
N GLU A 129 -7.23 1.83 -1.61
CA GLU A 129 -7.60 0.42 -1.75
C GLU A 129 -8.05 0.11 -3.17
N GLU A 130 -8.98 0.87 -3.73
CA GLU A 130 -9.48 0.66 -5.10
C GLU A 130 -8.40 0.95 -6.16
N ALA A 131 -7.53 1.94 -5.95
CA ALA A 131 -6.47 2.32 -6.89
C ALA A 131 -5.40 1.25 -7.05
N THR A 132 -5.23 0.35 -6.06
CA THR A 132 -4.28 -0.76 -6.19
C THR A 132 -4.71 -1.78 -7.25
N ASP A 133 -6.00 -1.89 -7.55
CA ASP A 133 -6.55 -2.89 -8.48
C ASP A 133 -7.21 -2.25 -9.71
N SER A 134 -7.48 -0.93 -9.65
CA SER A 134 -8.19 -0.20 -10.71
C SER A 134 -7.42 1.02 -11.21
N SER A 135 -7.74 1.46 -12.44
CA SER A 135 -7.19 2.72 -12.97
C SER A 135 -7.67 3.92 -12.15
N TYR A 136 -6.85 4.98 -12.05
CA TYR A 136 -7.21 6.21 -11.31
C TYR A 136 -8.55 6.81 -11.76
N LYS A 137 -8.89 6.72 -13.06
CA LYS A 137 -10.17 7.19 -13.57
C LYS A 137 -11.34 6.33 -13.06
N LYS A 138 -11.17 5.00 -13.04
CA LYS A 138 -12.22 4.08 -12.53
C LYS A 138 -12.38 4.26 -11.03
N THR A 139 -11.28 4.32 -10.28
CA THR A 139 -11.27 4.62 -8.84
C THR A 139 -12.04 5.91 -8.54
N GLY A 140 -11.72 7.01 -9.22
CA GLY A 140 -12.37 8.30 -8.97
C GLY A 140 -13.88 8.29 -9.19
N ARG A 141 -14.39 7.39 -10.05
CA ARG A 141 -15.83 7.20 -10.29
C ARG A 141 -16.53 6.34 -9.25
N GLY A 142 -15.80 5.45 -8.59
CA GLY A 142 -16.40 4.45 -7.70
C GLY A 142 -16.25 4.73 -6.21
N VAL A 143 -15.36 5.63 -5.81
CA VAL A 143 -15.06 5.89 -4.39
C VAL A 143 -16.20 6.57 -3.67
N ILE A 144 -16.86 7.52 -4.32
CA ILE A 144 -18.00 8.28 -3.78
C ILE A 144 -19.15 8.14 -4.77
N LEU A 145 -20.34 7.80 -4.27
CA LEU A 145 -21.50 7.58 -5.13
C LEU A 145 -22.06 8.87 -5.74
N THR A 146 -21.96 9.97 -5.00
CA THR A 146 -22.63 11.23 -5.35
C THR A 146 -21.79 12.18 -6.20
N GLU A 147 -20.48 11.93 -6.30
CA GLU A 147 -19.56 12.78 -7.05
C GLU A 147 -18.32 12.00 -7.54
N GLU A 148 -17.73 12.47 -8.65
CA GLU A 148 -16.51 11.86 -9.19
C GLU A 148 -15.26 12.63 -8.70
N LEU A 149 -14.27 11.89 -8.20
CA LEU A 149 -12.95 12.44 -7.98
C LEU A 149 -12.14 12.40 -9.27
N SER A 150 -11.37 13.47 -9.53
CA SER A 150 -10.52 13.50 -10.72
C SER A 150 -9.41 12.45 -10.64
N LYS A 151 -8.98 11.91 -11.80
CA LYS A 151 -7.81 11.04 -11.89
C LYS A 151 -6.57 11.65 -11.26
N GLN A 152 -6.44 12.98 -11.34
CA GLN A 152 -5.34 13.74 -10.75
C GLN A 152 -5.39 13.69 -9.23
N THR A 153 -6.59 13.82 -8.64
CA THR A 153 -6.80 13.72 -7.19
C THR A 153 -6.37 12.34 -6.68
N ILE A 154 -6.81 11.25 -7.34
CA ILE A 154 -6.40 9.89 -6.97
C ILE A 154 -4.89 9.69 -7.12
N MET A 155 -4.30 10.20 -8.21
CA MET A 155 -2.85 10.13 -8.42
C MET A 155 -2.08 10.87 -7.30
N ASN A 156 -2.56 12.04 -6.89
CA ASN A 156 -1.96 12.78 -5.78
C ASN A 156 -2.05 12.00 -4.47
N MET A 157 -3.20 11.37 -4.15
CA MET A 157 -3.33 10.52 -2.97
C MET A 157 -2.29 9.39 -2.97
N VAL A 158 -2.11 8.70 -4.09
CA VAL A 158 -1.08 7.64 -4.22
C VAL A 158 0.33 8.20 -4.05
N LYS A 159 0.61 9.38 -4.63
CA LYS A 159 1.91 10.05 -4.53
C LYS A 159 2.24 10.47 -3.10
N ASP A 160 1.23 10.86 -2.34
CA ASP A 160 1.37 11.41 -0.98
C ASP A 160 1.54 10.32 0.10
N VAL A 161 1.41 9.04 -0.25
CA VAL A 161 1.75 7.93 0.67
C VAL A 161 3.27 7.79 0.72
N GLU A 162 3.92 8.20 1.80
CA GLU A 162 5.38 8.24 1.88
C GLU A 162 6.01 6.95 2.43
N GLU A 163 5.70 6.54 3.62
CA GLU A 163 6.36 5.44 4.33
C GLU A 163 5.58 4.13 4.23
N ILE A 164 5.65 3.48 3.06
CA ILE A 164 4.96 2.20 2.86
C ILE A 164 5.88 1.06 3.32
N LYS A 165 5.89 0.79 4.62
CA LYS A 165 6.65 -0.31 5.22
C LYS A 165 5.72 -1.18 6.05
N TYR A 166 5.64 -2.46 5.70
CA TYR A 166 4.92 -3.42 6.51
C TYR A 166 5.77 -3.81 7.72
N LYS A 167 5.20 -3.66 8.90
CA LYS A 167 5.83 -4.12 10.14
C LYS A 167 5.04 -5.32 10.66
N PRO A 168 5.61 -6.54 10.64
CA PRO A 168 4.96 -7.68 11.25
C PRO A 168 4.88 -7.49 12.76
N ASN A 169 3.96 -8.21 13.41
CA ASN A 169 3.94 -8.28 14.85
C ASN A 169 5.27 -8.86 15.35
N PRO A 170 5.85 -8.29 16.42
CA PRO A 170 7.09 -8.81 16.98
C PRO A 170 6.90 -10.28 17.39
N LEU A 171 7.85 -11.12 16.98
CA LEU A 171 7.87 -12.52 17.38
C LEU A 171 8.40 -12.63 18.81
N THR A 172 7.83 -13.52 19.60
CA THR A 172 8.33 -13.84 20.95
C THR A 172 9.62 -14.68 20.88
N GLU A 173 9.73 -15.51 19.85
CA GLU A 173 10.90 -16.36 19.58
C GLU A 173 11.15 -16.43 18.07
N LYS A 174 12.42 -16.52 17.65
CA LYS A 174 12.79 -16.69 16.25
C LYS A 174 12.32 -18.05 15.72
N MET A 175 11.90 -18.09 14.48
CA MET A 175 11.40 -19.29 13.83
C MET A 175 12.55 -20.24 13.51
N GLN A 176 12.32 -21.54 13.74
CA GLN A 176 13.29 -22.60 13.49
C GLN A 176 13.01 -23.25 12.14
N VAL A 177 13.89 -23.06 11.17
CA VAL A 177 13.76 -23.65 9.84
C VAL A 177 15.12 -24.15 9.36
N LYS A 178 15.13 -25.25 8.61
CA LYS A 178 16.37 -25.78 8.02
C LYS A 178 16.68 -25.19 6.66
N ARG A 179 15.66 -24.75 5.92
CA ARG A 179 15.79 -24.21 4.58
C ARG A 179 14.90 -23.01 4.39
N LEU A 180 15.43 -22.03 3.66
CA LEU A 180 14.66 -20.90 3.16
C LEU A 180 14.78 -20.80 1.64
N TYR A 181 13.76 -20.27 1.03
CA TYR A 181 13.69 -20.03 -0.41
C TYR A 181 13.44 -18.56 -0.63
N ILE A 182 14.22 -17.97 -1.50
CA ILE A 182 14.10 -16.59 -1.94
C ILE A 182 13.89 -16.64 -3.43
N GLU A 183 12.84 -15.99 -3.91
CA GLU A 183 12.57 -15.90 -5.33
C GLU A 183 12.56 -14.43 -5.72
N ALA A 184 13.14 -14.09 -6.86
CA ALA A 184 13.33 -12.72 -7.31
C ALA A 184 13.11 -12.58 -8.81
N ASP A 185 12.37 -11.52 -9.20
CA ASP A 185 12.11 -11.17 -10.58
C ASP A 185 11.65 -9.70 -10.67
N GLU A 186 11.49 -9.14 -11.88
CA GLU A 186 11.13 -7.75 -12.12
C GLU A 186 10.05 -7.61 -13.20
N ASP A 187 9.31 -6.48 -13.15
CA ASP A 187 8.38 -6.10 -14.20
C ASP A 187 8.94 -4.92 -15.02
N HIS A 188 8.53 -4.81 -16.29
CA HIS A 188 8.92 -3.72 -17.19
C HIS A 188 7.79 -2.71 -17.36
N VAL A 189 7.88 -1.57 -16.69
CA VAL A 189 6.83 -0.56 -16.63
C VAL A 189 7.18 0.67 -17.47
N SER A 190 6.31 1.04 -18.41
CA SER A 190 6.49 2.20 -19.27
C SER A 190 6.27 3.52 -18.52
N LEU A 191 7.18 4.49 -18.73
CA LEU A 191 7.07 5.82 -18.16
C LEU A 191 6.40 6.82 -19.11
N GLN A 192 5.69 7.80 -18.56
CA GLN A 192 5.11 8.93 -19.31
C GLN A 192 6.18 9.82 -19.96
N SER A 193 7.37 9.89 -19.36
CA SER A 193 8.51 10.63 -19.88
C SER A 193 9.25 9.90 -21.00
N GLY A 194 8.79 8.72 -21.42
CA GLY A 194 9.52 7.80 -22.28
C GLY A 194 10.46 6.88 -21.50
N GLY A 195 10.81 5.74 -22.12
CA GLY A 195 11.60 4.69 -21.48
C GLY A 195 10.81 3.80 -20.55
N THR A 196 11.52 2.95 -19.83
CA THR A 196 10.98 1.95 -18.90
C THR A 196 11.66 2.04 -17.53
N VAL A 197 10.98 1.56 -16.52
CA VAL A 197 11.50 1.34 -15.18
C VAL A 197 11.16 -0.09 -14.77
N MET A 198 12.03 -0.69 -13.95
CA MET A 198 11.92 -2.08 -13.53
C MET A 198 11.63 -2.16 -12.02
N PRO A 199 10.34 -2.19 -11.61
CA PRO A 199 9.99 -2.54 -10.25
C PRO A 199 10.42 -3.96 -9.95
N ARG A 200 11.16 -4.15 -8.88
CA ARG A 200 11.69 -5.45 -8.43
C ARG A 200 10.75 -6.07 -7.42
N LEU A 201 10.63 -7.39 -7.48
CA LEU A 201 9.92 -8.20 -6.50
C LEU A 201 10.86 -9.29 -5.98
N VAL A 202 11.00 -9.36 -4.67
CA VAL A 202 11.71 -10.44 -3.97
C VAL A 202 10.76 -10.97 -2.90
N TYR A 203 10.72 -12.27 -2.71
CA TYR A 203 9.99 -12.85 -1.58
C TYR A 203 10.73 -14.02 -0.97
N VAL A 204 10.53 -14.16 0.34
CA VAL A 204 11.11 -15.22 1.18
C VAL A 204 9.99 -16.14 1.62
N HIS A 205 10.20 -17.46 1.57
CA HIS A 205 9.24 -18.44 2.04
C HIS A 205 9.91 -19.71 2.57
N GLU A 206 9.17 -20.51 3.34
CA GLU A 206 9.67 -21.74 3.97
C GLU A 206 9.46 -23.00 3.10
N GLY A 207 9.06 -22.85 1.87
CA GLY A 207 8.77 -23.94 0.95
C GLY A 207 7.33 -23.92 0.47
N ILE A 208 6.90 -25.05 -0.10
CA ILE A 208 5.61 -25.21 -0.76
C ILE A 208 4.74 -26.19 0.04
N GLU A 209 3.52 -25.77 0.36
CA GLU A 209 2.49 -26.60 0.96
C GLU A 209 1.43 -26.99 -0.07
N ARG A 210 1.07 -28.27 -0.10
CA ARG A 210 0.00 -28.76 -0.97
C ARG A 210 -1.35 -28.62 -0.29
N ILE A 211 -2.19 -27.70 -0.78
CA ILE A 211 -3.53 -27.43 -0.22
C ILE A 211 -4.67 -28.10 -1.00
N GLY A 212 -4.36 -28.87 -2.06
CA GLY A 212 -5.34 -29.58 -2.87
C GLY A 212 -4.70 -30.45 -3.93
N GLN A 213 -5.50 -31.16 -4.75
CA GLN A 213 -4.96 -32.09 -5.76
C GLN A 213 -4.03 -31.41 -6.77
N LYS A 214 -4.31 -30.16 -7.15
CA LYS A 214 -3.55 -29.39 -8.16
C LYS A 214 -3.14 -28.01 -7.65
N ARG A 215 -3.32 -27.70 -6.34
CA ARG A 215 -3.10 -26.36 -5.81
C ARG A 215 -2.03 -26.39 -4.71
N ASN A 216 -1.00 -25.62 -4.93
CA ASN A 216 0.10 -25.40 -3.98
C ASN A 216 0.00 -23.98 -3.43
N LYS A 217 0.52 -23.78 -2.23
CA LYS A 217 0.66 -22.48 -1.57
C LYS A 217 2.08 -22.37 -1.00
N LEU A 218 2.66 -21.17 -1.06
CA LEU A 218 3.91 -20.90 -0.37
C LEU A 218 3.65 -20.79 1.14
N LYS A 219 4.54 -21.38 1.91
CA LYS A 219 4.47 -21.37 3.38
C LYS A 219 5.18 -20.14 3.93
N ASN A 220 4.51 -19.36 4.78
CA ASN A 220 5.03 -18.17 5.45
C ASN A 220 5.75 -17.20 4.50
N VAL A 221 5.07 -16.82 3.40
CA VAL A 221 5.65 -15.94 2.38
C VAL A 221 5.69 -14.48 2.85
N ARG A 222 6.81 -13.82 2.56
CA ARG A 222 7.02 -12.40 2.82
C ARG A 222 7.59 -11.71 1.58
N TYR A 223 6.93 -10.66 1.10
CA TYR A 223 7.26 -9.92 -0.12
C TYR A 223 7.99 -8.63 0.18
N PHE A 224 8.97 -8.28 -0.67
CA PHE A 224 9.76 -7.07 -0.68
C PHE A 224 9.82 -6.54 -2.10
N GLY A 225 9.91 -5.23 -2.27
CA GLY A 225 10.08 -4.68 -3.61
C GLY A 225 9.74 -3.21 -3.72
N GLY A 226 10.02 -2.68 -4.90
CA GLY A 226 9.90 -1.28 -5.24
C GLY A 226 10.84 -0.92 -6.40
N ILE A 227 11.00 0.38 -6.63
CA ILE A 227 11.97 0.92 -7.58
C ILE A 227 13.13 1.49 -6.76
N TYR A 228 14.24 0.77 -6.73
CA TYR A 228 15.43 1.14 -5.98
C TYR A 228 16.43 1.86 -6.89
N GLN A 229 17.18 2.81 -6.34
CA GLN A 229 18.36 3.38 -7.02
C GLN A 229 19.53 2.41 -6.90
N GLU A 230 19.78 1.94 -5.68
CA GLU A 230 20.79 0.94 -5.39
C GLU A 230 20.13 -0.39 -5.02
N THR A 231 20.62 -1.47 -5.61
CA THR A 231 20.10 -2.84 -5.33
C THR A 231 20.34 -3.28 -3.89
N GLU A 232 21.37 -2.75 -3.28
CA GLU A 232 21.78 -3.00 -1.91
C GLU A 232 20.66 -2.74 -0.90
N GLU A 233 19.91 -1.65 -1.06
CA GLU A 233 18.80 -1.31 -0.17
C GLU A 233 17.76 -2.44 -0.08
N LEU A 234 17.42 -3.04 -1.22
CA LEU A 234 16.46 -4.15 -1.26
C LEU A 234 17.02 -5.38 -0.55
N TRP A 235 18.28 -5.73 -0.82
CA TRP A 235 18.88 -6.93 -0.22
C TRP A 235 19.14 -6.78 1.28
N LEU A 236 19.43 -5.58 1.76
CA LEU A 236 19.48 -5.26 3.19
C LEU A 236 18.12 -5.46 3.86
N GLU A 237 17.01 -5.01 3.24
CA GLU A 237 15.66 -5.25 3.78
C GLU A 237 15.35 -6.75 3.90
N VAL A 238 15.75 -7.55 2.90
CA VAL A 238 15.55 -9.00 2.89
C VAL A 238 16.42 -9.68 3.97
N ALA A 239 17.70 -9.32 4.04
CA ALA A 239 18.63 -9.88 5.03
C ALA A 239 18.20 -9.56 6.47
N GLN A 240 17.79 -8.30 6.72
CA GLN A 240 17.27 -7.89 8.02
C GLN A 240 16.02 -8.68 8.43
N TYR A 241 15.08 -8.88 7.49
CA TYR A 241 13.90 -9.71 7.77
C TYR A 241 14.26 -11.14 8.13
N ILE A 242 15.21 -11.74 7.42
CA ILE A 242 15.66 -13.11 7.72
C ILE A 242 16.28 -13.16 9.12
N ASP A 243 17.15 -12.20 9.44
CA ASP A 243 17.77 -12.13 10.77
C ASP A 243 16.77 -11.88 11.90
N ASP A 244 15.79 -10.97 11.69
CA ASP A 244 14.78 -10.67 12.71
C ASP A 244 13.79 -11.82 12.92
N THR A 245 13.51 -12.61 11.88
CA THR A 245 12.43 -13.60 11.89
C THR A 245 12.90 -15.01 12.22
N TYR A 246 14.09 -15.41 11.73
CA TYR A 246 14.58 -16.77 11.80
C TYR A 246 15.83 -16.90 12.66
N ASP A 247 16.01 -18.08 13.26
CA ASP A 247 17.25 -18.46 13.89
C ASP A 247 18.27 -18.87 12.81
N VAL A 248 19.08 -17.91 12.40
CA VAL A 248 20.01 -18.03 11.25
C VAL A 248 21.04 -19.14 11.45
N GLU A 249 21.43 -19.44 12.71
CA GLU A 249 22.39 -20.49 13.02
C GLU A 249 21.86 -21.89 12.68
N ASN A 250 20.55 -22.08 12.70
CA ASN A 250 19.88 -23.34 12.39
C ASN A 250 19.52 -23.51 10.90
N ILE A 251 19.72 -22.46 10.08
CA ILE A 251 19.46 -22.54 8.64
C ILE A 251 20.62 -23.26 7.94
N GLU A 252 20.36 -24.46 7.44
CA GLU A 252 21.35 -25.25 6.72
C GLU A 252 21.60 -24.71 5.30
N LYS A 253 20.54 -24.26 4.60
CA LYS A 253 20.60 -23.81 3.19
C LYS A 253 19.58 -22.70 2.89
N ILE A 254 19.99 -21.75 2.09
CA ILE A 254 19.10 -20.74 1.50
C ILE A 254 19.24 -20.82 -0.02
N TYR A 255 18.12 -20.93 -0.75
CA TYR A 255 18.10 -20.96 -2.20
C TYR A 255 17.58 -19.64 -2.74
N LEU A 256 18.37 -18.97 -3.58
CA LEU A 256 18.00 -17.74 -4.27
C LEU A 256 17.69 -18.06 -5.73
N SER A 257 16.43 -18.06 -6.10
CA SER A 257 15.94 -18.38 -7.44
C SER A 257 15.63 -17.13 -8.25
N GLY A 258 15.98 -17.14 -9.54
CA GLY A 258 15.66 -16.08 -10.49
C GLY A 258 16.21 -16.34 -11.87
N ASP A 259 16.10 -15.34 -12.77
CA ASP A 259 16.51 -15.43 -14.17
C ASP A 259 18.02 -15.26 -14.39
N GLY A 260 18.81 -14.96 -13.37
CA GLY A 260 20.25 -14.72 -13.44
C GLY A 260 20.63 -13.27 -13.71
N ALA A 261 19.70 -12.33 -13.62
CA ALA A 261 20.01 -10.91 -13.71
C ALA A 261 21.06 -10.50 -12.64
N VAL A 262 21.90 -9.55 -12.98
CA VAL A 262 23.02 -9.12 -12.11
C VAL A 262 22.53 -8.69 -10.74
N TRP A 263 21.43 -7.95 -10.67
CA TRP A 263 20.88 -7.48 -9.40
C TRP A 263 20.37 -8.64 -8.50
N ILE A 264 19.87 -9.74 -9.10
CA ILE A 264 19.45 -10.93 -8.34
C ILE A 264 20.69 -11.63 -7.77
N ARG A 265 21.71 -11.84 -8.61
CA ARG A 265 22.95 -12.49 -8.16
C ARG A 265 23.73 -11.70 -7.10
N GLN A 266 23.58 -10.38 -7.07
CA GLN A 266 24.13 -9.53 -5.99
C GLN A 266 23.57 -9.93 -4.62
N GLY A 267 22.37 -10.49 -4.56
CA GLY A 267 21.77 -11.00 -3.31
C GLY A 267 22.60 -12.07 -2.61
N LEU A 268 23.38 -12.86 -3.35
CA LEU A 268 24.29 -13.86 -2.78
C LEU A 268 25.35 -13.24 -1.85
N GLY A 269 25.72 -11.99 -2.10
CA GLY A 269 26.68 -11.26 -1.25
C GLY A 269 26.09 -10.75 0.06
N TRP A 270 24.76 -10.67 0.15
CA TRP A 270 24.05 -10.18 1.33
C TRP A 270 23.41 -11.27 2.16
N ILE A 271 23.06 -12.40 1.54
CA ILE A 271 22.40 -13.54 2.19
C ILE A 271 23.41 -14.65 2.42
N VAL A 272 23.81 -14.81 3.66
CA VAL A 272 24.82 -15.83 4.08
C VAL A 272 24.30 -17.25 3.76
N ASN A 273 25.19 -18.15 3.34
CA ASN A 273 24.90 -19.55 2.99
C ASN A 273 23.87 -19.72 1.86
N SER A 274 23.67 -18.70 1.02
CA SER A 274 22.76 -18.79 -0.10
C SER A 274 23.42 -19.41 -1.34
N LYS A 275 22.62 -20.18 -2.10
CA LYS A 275 22.99 -20.76 -3.38
C LYS A 275 22.05 -20.24 -4.48
N PHE A 276 22.62 -19.84 -5.61
CA PHE A 276 21.81 -19.42 -6.75
C PHE A 276 21.16 -20.62 -7.43
N VAL A 277 19.89 -20.47 -7.82
CA VAL A 277 19.12 -21.45 -8.59
C VAL A 277 18.53 -20.74 -9.82
N LEU A 278 18.88 -21.24 -11.00
CA LEU A 278 18.33 -20.66 -12.22
C LEU A 278 16.86 -21.06 -12.42
N ASP A 279 15.97 -20.09 -12.64
CA ASP A 279 14.57 -20.38 -12.86
C ASP A 279 14.34 -21.29 -14.09
N LYS A 280 13.53 -22.34 -13.90
CA LYS A 280 13.20 -23.31 -14.96
C LYS A 280 12.37 -22.72 -16.09
N TYR A 281 11.59 -21.65 -15.85
CA TYR A 281 10.85 -20.97 -16.91
C TYR A 281 11.82 -20.32 -17.90
N HIS A 282 12.78 -19.54 -17.40
CA HIS A 282 13.79 -18.91 -18.22
C HIS A 282 14.73 -19.94 -18.87
N LEU A 283 15.09 -21.00 -18.16
CA LEU A 283 15.87 -22.08 -18.74
C LEU A 283 15.16 -22.70 -19.96
N LYS A 284 13.89 -23.04 -19.84
CA LYS A 284 13.06 -23.54 -20.97
C LYS A 284 12.98 -22.58 -22.13
N LYS A 285 12.82 -21.27 -21.85
CA LYS A 285 12.78 -20.22 -22.86
C LYS A 285 14.06 -20.20 -23.70
N TYR A 286 15.23 -20.30 -23.05
CA TYR A 286 16.53 -20.31 -23.72
C TYR A 286 16.80 -21.65 -24.45
N ILE A 287 16.32 -22.77 -23.95
CA ILE A 287 16.34 -24.05 -24.69
C ILE A 287 15.56 -23.89 -26.01
N LEU A 288 14.36 -23.35 -25.96
CA LEU A 288 13.53 -23.12 -27.14
C LEU A 288 14.16 -22.09 -28.09
N LYS A 289 14.76 -21.02 -27.57
CA LYS A 289 15.51 -20.03 -28.36
C LYS A 289 16.65 -20.66 -29.14
N ALA A 290 17.38 -21.60 -28.53
CA ALA A 290 18.50 -22.28 -29.17
C ALA A 290 18.05 -23.36 -30.18
N THR A 291 16.94 -24.06 -29.93
CA THR A 291 16.55 -25.26 -30.67
C THR A 291 15.26 -25.12 -31.48
N GLY A 292 14.72 -23.91 -31.60
CA GLY A 292 13.45 -23.69 -32.30
C GLY A 292 13.46 -24.11 -33.78
N HIS A 293 14.63 -23.96 -34.44
CA HIS A 293 14.87 -24.31 -35.86
C HIS A 293 15.53 -25.68 -36.04
N VAL A 294 15.95 -26.35 -34.96
CA VAL A 294 16.58 -27.69 -34.93
C VAL A 294 16.02 -28.53 -33.80
N PRO A 295 14.72 -28.87 -33.84
CA PRO A 295 14.03 -29.51 -32.73
C PRO A 295 14.59 -30.91 -32.39
N GLU A 296 15.27 -31.56 -33.30
CA GLU A 296 15.92 -32.86 -33.13
C GLU A 296 17.05 -32.83 -32.08
N LEU A 297 17.76 -31.71 -31.93
CA LEU A 297 18.82 -31.54 -30.95
C LEU A 297 18.32 -31.07 -29.58
N ARG A 298 17.01 -30.81 -29.45
CA ARG A 298 16.43 -30.28 -28.21
C ARG A 298 16.52 -31.26 -27.06
N GLN A 299 16.31 -32.55 -27.32
CA GLN A 299 16.34 -33.57 -26.27
C GLN A 299 17.77 -33.74 -25.75
N GLU A 300 18.75 -33.80 -26.62
CA GLU A 300 20.17 -33.91 -26.22
C GLU A 300 20.60 -32.68 -25.37
N LEU A 301 20.13 -31.47 -25.73
CA LEU A 301 20.39 -30.27 -24.93
C LEU A 301 19.76 -30.36 -23.53
N LYS A 302 18.55 -30.93 -23.41
CA LYS A 302 17.90 -31.15 -22.11
C LYS A 302 18.63 -32.20 -21.29
N ASP A 303 19.03 -33.31 -21.91
CA ASP A 303 19.75 -34.38 -21.22
C ASP A 303 21.08 -33.85 -20.65
N ALA A 304 21.84 -33.04 -21.41
CA ALA A 304 23.05 -32.38 -20.91
C ALA A 304 22.80 -31.45 -19.72
N ILE A 305 21.61 -30.80 -19.67
CA ILE A 305 21.20 -29.93 -18.56
C ILE A 305 20.77 -30.77 -17.36
N ASP A 306 19.96 -31.81 -17.56
CA ASP A 306 19.42 -32.65 -16.50
C ASP A 306 20.52 -33.49 -15.83
N GLU A 307 21.53 -33.91 -16.59
CA GLU A 307 22.75 -34.61 -16.09
C GLU A 307 23.83 -33.68 -15.58
N ALA A 308 23.62 -32.36 -15.65
CA ALA A 308 24.58 -31.32 -15.31
C ALA A 308 25.95 -31.50 -16.01
N ASP A 309 25.93 -32.00 -17.25
CA ASP A 309 27.13 -32.21 -18.05
C ASP A 309 27.45 -30.97 -18.91
N LYS A 310 28.40 -30.16 -18.41
CA LYS A 310 28.82 -28.91 -19.06
C LYS A 310 29.53 -29.14 -20.40
N GLU A 311 30.27 -30.24 -20.54
CA GLU A 311 31.00 -30.54 -21.76
C GLU A 311 30.05 -31.06 -22.85
N MET A 312 29.13 -31.93 -22.50
CA MET A 312 28.05 -32.34 -23.37
C MET A 312 27.22 -31.12 -23.85
N LEU A 313 26.87 -30.23 -22.94
CA LEU A 313 26.17 -28.98 -23.30
C LEU A 313 26.93 -28.17 -24.37
N LYS A 314 28.24 -27.98 -24.21
CA LYS A 314 29.07 -27.24 -25.17
C LYS A 314 29.12 -27.94 -26.54
N GLU A 315 29.17 -29.27 -26.54
CA GLU A 315 29.20 -30.08 -27.77
C GLU A 315 27.88 -30.00 -28.53
N VAL A 316 26.75 -30.11 -27.83
CA VAL A 316 25.43 -29.92 -28.43
C VAL A 316 25.29 -28.53 -29.04
N TYR A 317 25.73 -27.49 -28.35
CA TYR A 317 25.73 -26.12 -28.91
C TYR A 317 26.60 -25.97 -30.15
N LYS A 318 27.78 -26.63 -30.25
CA LYS A 318 28.59 -26.63 -31.46
C LYS A 318 27.84 -27.29 -32.61
N ARG A 319 27.16 -28.40 -32.37
CA ARG A 319 26.33 -29.08 -33.39
C ARG A 319 25.17 -28.20 -33.85
N ILE A 320 24.46 -27.55 -32.93
CA ILE A 320 23.39 -26.59 -33.28
C ILE A 320 23.96 -25.49 -34.20
N LEU A 321 25.06 -24.87 -33.82
CA LEU A 321 25.70 -23.80 -34.61
C LEU A 321 26.17 -24.29 -35.99
N SER A 322 26.65 -25.53 -36.10
CA SER A 322 27.13 -26.07 -37.38
C SER A 322 26.02 -26.31 -38.42
N VAL A 323 24.80 -26.56 -37.95
CA VAL A 323 23.62 -26.79 -38.80
C VAL A 323 22.75 -25.53 -38.98
N THR A 324 23.10 -24.42 -38.31
CA THR A 324 22.37 -23.18 -38.40
C THR A 324 22.97 -22.32 -39.50
N GLU A 325 22.18 -22.07 -40.58
CA GLU A 325 22.64 -21.27 -41.72
C GLU A 325 22.42 -19.77 -41.52
N GLU A 326 21.27 -19.38 -40.97
CA GLU A 326 20.82 -17.99 -40.83
C GLU A 326 21.59 -17.27 -39.73
N GLU A 327 22.21 -16.11 -40.01
CA GLU A 327 23.06 -15.38 -39.08
C GLU A 327 22.30 -14.88 -37.82
N THR A 328 21.05 -14.39 -37.95
CA THR A 328 20.20 -13.98 -36.84
C THR A 328 19.92 -15.10 -35.89
N LYS A 329 19.76 -16.33 -36.43
CA LYS A 329 19.57 -17.54 -35.59
C LYS A 329 20.89 -17.95 -34.94
N LYS A 330 22.03 -17.83 -35.60
CA LYS A 330 23.33 -18.10 -34.96
C LYS A 330 23.56 -17.17 -33.77
N GLU A 331 23.28 -15.89 -33.90
CA GLU A 331 23.34 -14.93 -32.78
C GLU A 331 22.43 -15.37 -31.62
N SER A 332 21.21 -15.75 -31.93
CA SER A 332 20.24 -16.24 -30.92
C SER A 332 20.73 -17.50 -30.18
N VAL A 333 21.38 -18.44 -30.91
CA VAL A 333 21.97 -19.65 -30.31
C VAL A 333 23.21 -19.29 -29.47
N GLN A 334 24.03 -18.38 -29.92
CA GLN A 334 25.22 -17.93 -29.18
C GLN A 334 24.82 -17.21 -27.87
N ASP A 335 23.76 -16.39 -27.92
CA ASP A 335 23.19 -15.75 -26.73
C ASP A 335 22.65 -16.77 -25.72
N ALA A 336 21.90 -17.76 -26.20
CA ALA A 336 21.40 -18.84 -25.37
C ALA A 336 22.53 -19.66 -24.73
N ARG A 337 23.57 -19.98 -25.51
CA ARG A 337 24.77 -20.65 -24.99
C ARG A 337 25.46 -19.83 -23.90
N ARG A 338 25.67 -18.52 -24.15
CA ARG A 338 26.30 -17.60 -23.19
C ARG A 338 25.50 -17.53 -21.90
N TYR A 339 24.19 -17.39 -22.01
CA TYR A 339 23.29 -17.34 -20.86
C TYR A 339 23.39 -18.61 -20.00
N MET A 340 23.32 -19.81 -20.61
CA MET A 340 23.41 -21.06 -19.87
C MET A 340 24.78 -21.27 -19.22
N LEU A 341 25.87 -20.94 -19.93
CA LEU A 341 27.23 -21.07 -19.38
C LEU A 341 27.51 -20.11 -18.24
N ASN A 342 26.95 -18.88 -18.30
CA ASN A 342 27.10 -17.89 -17.23
C ASN A 342 26.28 -18.24 -15.97
N ASN A 343 25.20 -19.00 -16.16
CA ASN A 343 24.33 -19.44 -15.05
C ASN A 343 24.48 -20.94 -14.74
N TRP A 344 25.61 -21.53 -15.13
CA TRP A 344 25.81 -22.96 -14.98
C TRP A 344 25.78 -23.46 -13.52
N ASP A 345 26.25 -22.65 -12.60
CA ASP A 345 26.17 -22.92 -11.15
C ASP A 345 24.71 -23.09 -10.69
N GLY A 346 23.81 -22.21 -11.16
CA GLY A 346 22.37 -22.27 -10.86
C GLY A 346 21.63 -23.40 -11.61
N ILE A 347 22.18 -23.91 -12.72
CA ILE A 347 21.67 -25.10 -13.41
C ILE A 347 22.10 -26.36 -12.68
N LYS A 348 23.39 -26.46 -12.33
CA LYS A 348 23.95 -27.62 -11.66
C LYS A 348 23.29 -27.94 -10.32
N ILE A 349 22.74 -26.95 -9.64
CA ILE A 349 22.07 -27.10 -8.34
C ILE A 349 20.88 -28.09 -8.39
N TYR A 350 20.22 -28.23 -9.55
CA TYR A 350 19.11 -29.18 -9.72
C TYR A 350 19.52 -30.62 -9.64
N GLU A 351 20.80 -30.93 -9.91
CA GLU A 351 21.36 -32.26 -9.74
C GLU A 351 21.94 -32.44 -8.33
N THR A 352 22.75 -31.47 -7.87
CA THR A 352 23.48 -31.60 -6.59
C THR A 352 22.56 -31.50 -5.36
N ASP A 353 21.51 -30.72 -5.43
CA ASP A 353 20.54 -30.46 -4.35
C ASP A 353 19.10 -30.89 -4.74
N LYS A 354 18.99 -31.93 -5.57
CA LYS A 354 17.76 -32.40 -6.24
C LYS A 354 16.51 -32.48 -5.34
N TYR A 355 16.68 -32.88 -4.08
CA TYR A 355 15.58 -33.09 -3.13
C TYR A 355 15.25 -31.84 -2.30
N ASP A 356 16.09 -30.83 -2.35
CA ASP A 356 15.99 -29.62 -1.54
C ASP A 356 15.45 -28.43 -2.35
N VAL A 357 15.75 -28.40 -3.66
CA VAL A 357 15.32 -27.30 -4.53
C VAL A 357 13.84 -27.44 -4.90
N VAL A 358 13.07 -26.39 -4.65
CA VAL A 358 11.66 -26.28 -5.07
C VAL A 358 11.55 -25.54 -6.41
N GLY A 359 10.39 -25.62 -7.05
CA GLY A 359 10.13 -24.84 -8.26
C GLY A 359 10.06 -23.35 -7.95
N CYS A 360 10.44 -22.52 -8.93
CA CYS A 360 10.31 -21.06 -8.86
C CYS A 360 8.94 -20.61 -9.40
N SER A 361 8.29 -19.69 -8.71
CA SER A 361 6.99 -19.10 -9.07
C SER A 361 7.07 -17.59 -9.28
N ALA A 362 8.29 -17.03 -9.39
CA ALA A 362 8.54 -15.59 -9.43
C ALA A 362 7.76 -14.89 -10.56
N GLU A 363 7.77 -15.43 -11.78
CA GLU A 363 6.99 -14.91 -12.93
C GLU A 363 5.49 -14.77 -12.60
N GLY A 364 4.90 -15.80 -11.93
CA GLY A 364 3.51 -15.77 -11.51
C GLY A 364 3.21 -14.70 -10.47
N HIS A 365 4.10 -14.53 -9.49
CA HIS A 365 3.96 -13.50 -8.46
C HIS A 365 4.17 -12.09 -9.03
N VAL A 366 5.15 -11.89 -9.91
CA VAL A 366 5.33 -10.62 -10.63
C VAL A 366 4.09 -10.30 -11.45
N SER A 367 3.56 -11.28 -12.19
CA SER A 367 2.32 -11.08 -12.96
C SER A 367 1.16 -10.58 -12.08
N HIS A 368 0.88 -11.28 -10.98
CA HIS A 368 -0.25 -10.92 -10.11
C HIS A 368 -0.01 -9.67 -9.26
N ILE A 369 1.19 -9.53 -8.68
CA ILE A 369 1.46 -8.43 -7.75
C ILE A 369 1.80 -7.14 -8.50
N LEU A 370 2.54 -7.21 -9.60
CA LEU A 370 3.02 -6.03 -10.33
C LEU A 370 2.28 -5.82 -11.65
N SER A 371 2.37 -6.78 -12.58
CA SER A 371 1.98 -6.59 -13.99
C SER A 371 0.49 -6.34 -14.15
N ASP A 372 -0.37 -7.01 -13.41
CA ASP A 372 -1.82 -6.81 -13.45
C ASP A 372 -2.22 -5.34 -13.31
N ARG A 373 -1.47 -4.59 -12.50
CA ARG A 373 -1.75 -3.18 -12.26
C ARG A 373 -0.85 -2.23 -13.04
N LEU A 374 0.40 -2.59 -13.29
CA LEU A 374 1.42 -1.64 -13.76
C LEU A 374 1.69 -1.76 -15.26
N SER A 375 1.67 -2.96 -15.84
CA SER A 375 2.14 -3.19 -17.22
C SER A 375 1.18 -3.96 -18.11
N SER A 376 0.20 -4.71 -17.57
CA SER A 376 -0.73 -5.54 -18.35
C SER A 376 -1.61 -4.77 -19.35
N ARG A 377 -1.72 -3.46 -19.18
CA ARG A 377 -2.45 -2.56 -20.10
C ARG A 377 -1.53 -1.43 -20.55
N PRO A 378 -1.74 -0.87 -21.76
CA PRO A 378 -1.01 0.31 -22.22
C PRO A 378 -1.23 1.48 -21.27
N MET A 379 -0.26 1.76 -20.40
CA MET A 379 -0.28 2.85 -19.43
C MET A 379 1.14 3.43 -19.31
N GLY A 380 1.22 4.75 -19.14
CA GLY A 380 2.45 5.42 -18.77
C GLY A 380 2.37 5.89 -17.31
N TRP A 381 3.42 5.65 -16.56
CA TRP A 381 3.53 6.02 -15.15
C TRP A 381 4.53 7.15 -14.93
N SER A 382 4.34 7.96 -13.88
CA SER A 382 5.47 8.67 -13.29
C SER A 382 6.29 7.67 -12.45
N LYS A 383 7.62 7.84 -12.41
CA LYS A 383 8.50 6.94 -11.63
C LYS A 383 8.04 6.84 -10.17
N VAL A 384 7.67 7.97 -9.56
CA VAL A 384 7.19 8.03 -8.16
C VAL A 384 5.90 7.24 -7.98
N CYS A 385 4.91 7.40 -8.87
CA CYS A 385 3.65 6.66 -8.74
C CYS A 385 3.81 5.18 -9.04
N ALA A 386 4.72 4.79 -9.94
CA ALA A 386 5.04 3.39 -10.17
C ALA A 386 5.65 2.74 -8.91
N ASP A 387 6.60 3.40 -8.25
CA ASP A 387 7.18 2.93 -6.99
C ASP A 387 6.14 2.84 -5.87
N ARG A 388 5.36 3.90 -5.65
CA ARG A 388 4.32 3.91 -4.62
C ARG A 388 3.29 2.80 -4.84
N MET A 389 2.84 2.61 -6.08
CA MET A 389 1.88 1.56 -6.42
C MET A 389 2.47 0.16 -6.22
N THR A 390 3.72 -0.06 -6.61
CA THR A 390 4.46 -1.31 -6.33
C THR A 390 4.47 -1.61 -4.83
N ARG A 391 4.90 -0.65 -4.02
CA ARG A 391 4.99 -0.81 -2.56
C ARG A 391 3.63 -0.99 -1.90
N LEU A 392 2.57 -0.29 -2.35
CA LEU A 392 1.21 -0.45 -1.83
C LEU A 392 0.67 -1.86 -2.09
N ARG A 393 0.89 -2.41 -3.29
CA ARG A 393 0.48 -3.78 -3.62
C ARG A 393 1.24 -4.80 -2.77
N ILE A 394 2.55 -4.66 -2.66
CA ILE A 394 3.38 -5.51 -1.80
C ILE A 394 2.95 -5.41 -0.32
N TYR A 395 2.64 -4.21 0.15
CA TYR A 395 2.14 -3.99 1.51
C TYR A 395 0.85 -4.78 1.78
N ARG A 396 -0.10 -4.73 0.85
CA ARG A 396 -1.36 -5.49 0.93
C ARG A 396 -1.13 -7.01 0.86
N GLU A 397 -0.27 -7.48 -0.03
CA GLU A 397 0.08 -8.91 -0.14
C GLU A 397 0.72 -9.45 1.15
N ASN A 398 1.42 -8.62 1.88
CA ASN A 398 1.94 -8.93 3.21
C ASN A 398 0.88 -8.89 4.33
N GLY A 399 -0.39 -8.59 4.02
CA GLY A 399 -1.48 -8.46 4.98
C GLY A 399 -1.62 -7.08 5.62
N GLY A 400 -0.90 -6.07 5.11
CA GLY A 400 -1.02 -4.69 5.57
C GLY A 400 -2.37 -4.06 5.18
N LYS A 401 -2.94 -3.27 6.08
CA LYS A 401 -4.19 -2.55 5.85
C LYS A 401 -3.89 -1.10 5.48
N ILE A 402 -4.49 -0.61 4.40
CA ILE A 402 -4.27 0.78 3.92
C ILE A 402 -4.64 1.82 4.99
N ILE A 403 -5.65 1.53 5.81
CA ILE A 403 -6.05 2.39 6.92
C ILE A 403 -4.88 2.68 7.87
N ASP A 404 -4.03 1.69 8.17
CA ASP A 404 -2.90 1.87 9.09
C ASP A 404 -1.88 2.88 8.53
N LEU A 405 -1.65 2.89 7.21
CA LEU A 405 -0.77 3.85 6.54
C LEU A 405 -1.34 5.28 6.59
N VAL A 406 -2.63 5.42 6.35
CA VAL A 406 -3.30 6.73 6.34
C VAL A 406 -3.33 7.33 7.75
N LEU A 407 -3.68 6.52 8.76
CA LEU A 407 -3.71 6.95 10.15
C LEU A 407 -2.31 7.27 10.68
N ALA A 408 -1.30 6.45 10.39
CA ALA A 408 0.08 6.73 10.78
C ALA A 408 0.60 8.04 10.19
N LYS A 409 0.26 8.34 8.93
CA LYS A 409 0.59 9.64 8.31
C LYS A 409 -0.08 10.80 9.06
N LYS A 410 -1.37 10.68 9.38
CA LYS A 410 -2.10 11.71 10.13
C LYS A 410 -1.53 11.95 11.53
N GLU A 411 -1.17 10.88 12.23
CA GLU A 411 -0.51 11.02 13.54
C GLU A 411 0.84 11.74 13.44
N LYS A 412 1.62 11.45 12.39
CA LYS A 412 2.90 12.12 12.12
C LYS A 412 2.68 13.61 11.84
N GLU A 413 1.76 13.94 10.93
CA GLU A 413 1.40 15.33 10.60
C GLU A 413 0.89 16.10 11.85
N ALA A 414 0.07 15.46 12.68
CA ALA A 414 -0.43 16.06 13.91
C ALA A 414 0.72 16.35 14.91
N LYS A 415 1.70 15.45 15.03
CA LYS A 415 2.90 15.66 15.87
C LYS A 415 3.77 16.80 15.35
N GLU A 416 4.06 16.80 14.04
CA GLU A 416 4.85 17.85 13.38
C GLU A 416 4.20 19.23 13.51
N ASN A 417 2.89 19.33 13.26
CA ASN A 417 2.13 20.56 13.43
C ASN A 417 2.18 21.07 14.87
N LYS A 418 2.11 20.18 15.86
CA LYS A 418 2.23 20.53 17.28
C LYS A 418 3.62 21.04 17.62
N GLU A 419 4.67 20.47 17.07
CA GLU A 419 6.05 20.89 17.25
C GLU A 419 6.32 22.25 16.61
N ILE A 420 5.87 22.47 15.37
CA ILE A 420 5.99 23.75 14.67
C ILE A 420 5.27 24.85 15.45
N LEU A 421 4.04 24.58 15.89
CA LEU A 421 3.27 25.52 16.70
C LEU A 421 3.98 25.88 18.01
N THR A 422 4.54 24.87 18.68
CA THR A 422 5.29 25.07 19.93
C THR A 422 6.52 25.93 19.68
N LYS A 423 7.23 25.74 18.57
CA LYS A 423 8.39 26.54 18.16
C LYS A 423 8.00 27.99 17.85
N GLU A 424 6.95 28.21 17.07
CA GLU A 424 6.44 29.56 16.75
C GLU A 424 5.99 30.33 17.99
N ILE A 425 5.31 29.64 18.92
CA ILE A 425 4.89 30.23 20.20
C ILE A 425 6.12 30.62 21.02
N LYS A 426 7.15 29.75 21.12
CA LYS A 426 8.39 30.05 21.82
C LYS A 426 9.11 31.27 21.23
N GLU A 427 9.22 31.34 19.89
CA GLU A 427 9.86 32.45 19.20
C GLU A 427 9.13 33.79 19.43
N ARG A 428 7.80 33.78 19.43
CA ARG A 428 6.98 34.98 19.71
C ARG A 428 7.03 35.40 21.15
N ILE A 429 7.06 34.47 22.11
CA ILE A 429 7.24 34.75 23.53
C ILE A 429 8.64 35.37 23.78
N GLN A 430 9.69 34.88 23.13
CA GLN A 430 11.04 35.44 23.22
C GLN A 430 11.12 36.85 22.64
N LYS A 431 10.36 37.16 21.58
CA LYS A 431 10.28 38.52 20.99
C LYS A 431 9.50 39.51 21.87
N ASN A 432 8.61 39.02 22.75
CA ASN A 432 7.78 39.83 23.63
C ASN A 432 8.30 39.81 25.08
N THR A 433 9.58 40.05 25.31
CA THR A 433 10.35 39.84 26.53
C THR A 433 9.94 40.66 27.78
N ASN A 434 8.73 41.15 27.93
CA ASN A 434 8.32 41.94 29.11
C ASN A 434 7.07 41.42 29.83
N LYS A 435 6.64 40.17 29.66
CA LYS A 435 5.55 39.60 30.49
C LYS A 435 5.88 38.16 30.91
N THR A 436 6.08 37.99 32.21
CA THR A 436 6.22 36.70 32.89
C THR A 436 4.96 35.88 32.70
N TYR A 437 5.01 34.86 31.83
CA TYR A 437 3.91 33.90 31.65
C TYR A 437 4.27 32.56 32.32
N ASN A 438 3.30 32.05 33.09
CA ASN A 438 3.42 30.79 33.81
C ASN A 438 3.43 29.61 32.82
N LYS A 439 4.55 28.89 32.71
CA LYS A 439 4.81 27.80 31.76
C LYS A 439 3.82 26.60 31.84
N SER A 440 3.10 26.48 32.95
CA SER A 440 2.27 25.30 33.22
C SER A 440 0.88 25.27 32.53
N LYS A 441 0.46 26.39 31.91
CA LYS A 441 -0.90 26.53 31.34
C LYS A 441 -1.07 26.12 29.88
N TYR A 442 0.01 25.84 29.15
CA TYR A 442 -0.04 25.74 27.67
C TYR A 442 0.07 24.32 27.08
N TYR A 443 0.19 23.30 27.93
CA TYR A 443 0.49 21.95 27.44
C TYR A 443 -0.72 21.03 27.26
N ASN A 444 -1.94 21.50 27.48
CA ASN A 444 -3.13 20.65 27.40
C ASN A 444 -4.24 21.25 26.51
N CYS A 445 -4.13 21.11 25.18
CA CYS A 445 -5.31 21.19 24.30
C CYS A 445 -6.29 20.03 24.57
N SER A 446 -5.84 18.93 25.16
CA SER A 446 -6.67 17.84 25.68
C SER A 446 -7.43 18.19 26.97
N SER A 447 -7.06 19.28 27.68
CA SER A 447 -7.74 19.70 28.91
C SER A 447 -9.15 20.26 28.68
N VAL A 448 -9.53 20.60 27.46
CA VAL A 448 -10.91 20.99 27.11
C VAL A 448 -11.89 19.86 27.40
N LEU A 449 -11.43 18.61 27.33
CA LEU A 449 -12.24 17.44 27.60
C LEU A 449 -12.32 17.07 29.11
N ASP A 450 -11.38 17.57 29.94
CA ASP A 450 -11.27 17.09 31.33
C ASP A 450 -12.03 17.93 32.39
N THR A 451 -12.56 19.11 32.07
CA THR A 451 -13.12 20.05 33.07
C THR A 451 -14.54 20.54 32.81
N GLY A 452 -15.23 20.09 31.76
CA GLY A 452 -16.60 20.49 31.43
C GLY A 452 -17.69 19.63 32.09
N LYS A 453 -18.90 20.19 32.33
CA LYS A 453 -20.08 19.39 32.67
C LYS A 453 -20.31 18.36 31.57
N THR A 454 -20.29 17.10 31.94
CA THR A 454 -20.43 15.97 31.02
C THR A 454 -21.81 15.96 30.34
N THR A 455 -21.85 16.39 29.08
CA THR A 455 -23.03 16.18 28.22
C THR A 455 -23.08 14.72 27.77
N SER A 456 -24.25 14.26 27.31
CA SER A 456 -24.41 12.89 26.77
C SER A 456 -23.49 12.63 25.56
N LEU A 457 -23.23 13.68 24.74
CA LEU A 457 -22.29 13.65 23.62
C LEU A 457 -20.83 13.44 24.08
N TYR A 458 -20.40 14.15 25.12
CA TYR A 458 -19.08 13.99 25.73
C TYR A 458 -18.84 12.57 26.24
N LYS A 459 -19.84 11.99 26.91
CA LYS A 459 -19.78 10.60 27.39
C LYS A 459 -19.70 9.60 26.23
N GLY A 460 -20.45 9.84 25.16
CA GLY A 460 -20.43 9.01 23.95
C GLY A 460 -19.08 9.07 23.24
N LEU A 461 -18.53 10.27 23.01
CA LEU A 461 -17.23 10.47 22.38
C LEU A 461 -16.08 9.94 23.23
N LYS A 462 -16.12 10.15 24.55
CA LYS A 462 -15.13 9.59 25.49
C LYS A 462 -15.17 8.08 25.52
N GLY A 463 -16.35 7.47 25.43
CA GLY A 463 -16.53 6.02 25.32
C GLY A 463 -15.93 5.43 24.04
N LEU A 464 -16.08 6.11 22.91
CA LEU A 464 -15.51 5.71 21.62
C LEU A 464 -13.96 5.84 21.58
N ILE A 465 -13.41 6.90 22.16
CA ILE A 465 -11.95 7.14 22.19
C ILE A 465 -11.23 6.14 23.11
N TYR A 466 -11.85 5.73 24.23
CA TYR A 466 -11.23 4.85 25.21
C TYR A 466 -11.62 3.37 25.10
N SER A 467 -12.59 3.00 24.26
CA SER A 467 -12.93 1.59 24.00
C SER A 467 -11.98 0.89 23.00
N GLU A 468 -11.10 1.65 22.32
CA GLU A 468 -10.09 1.10 21.43
C GLU A 468 -8.68 0.98 22.07
N ILE A 469 -8.56 1.28 23.38
CA ILE A 469 -7.26 1.20 24.11
C ILE A 469 -7.33 0.10 25.21
N ALA A 470 -8.34 -0.75 25.21
CA ALA A 470 -8.43 -1.90 26.11
C ALA A 470 -8.30 -3.22 25.35
#